data_dc57d2e736b546384d2d9442ece806e2
#
_entry.id   dc57d2e736b546384d2d9442ece806e2
#
_cell.length_a   1.000
_cell.length_b   1.000
_cell.length_c   1.000
_cell.angle_alpha   90.00
_cell.angle_beta   90.00
_cell.angle_gamma   90.00
#
_symmetry.space_group_name_H-M   'P 1'
#
loop_
_entity.id
_entity.type
_entity.pdbx_description
1 polymer ?
#
loop_
_entity_poly.entity_id
_entity_poly.type
_entity_poly.pdbx_seq_one_letter_code
_entity_poly.pdbx_strand_id
1 'polypeptide(L)'
;MKTTNPPKINQQFWDDLFVSGRMPWDCSKTPEELKHYLNRSLNAPQSVFIPGCGAAYEVSHFVESGHDVIAMDYSAEAVNLAKSQLGQYQDKVMLGDVFGAEFSQPFDVIYERAFLAALPREMWDEYFAMIERLLPSNGLLVGYFVISDDYRSRFPPFCLRSGEIEQKLAANFHLIESAPVTDSVDVFKGKEQWMVWQKK
;
A
#
# COMPACT_ATOMS: atom_id res chain seq x y z
N MET A 1 -33.07 -19.88 1.69
CA MET A 1 -32.04 -18.79 1.49
C MET A 1 -30.73 -19.53 1.20
N LYS A 2 -30.14 -19.35 0.01
CA LYS A 2 -28.82 -19.91 -0.28
C LYS A 2 -27.80 -19.08 0.52
N THR A 3 -27.22 -19.66 1.56
CA THR A 3 -26.03 -19.11 2.22
C THR A 3 -24.87 -19.27 1.24
N THR A 4 -24.67 -18.30 0.38
CA THR A 4 -23.43 -18.23 -0.41
C THR A 4 -22.30 -17.93 0.58
N ASN A 5 -21.36 -18.86 0.70
CA ASN A 5 -20.12 -18.57 1.41
C ASN A 5 -19.51 -17.28 0.81
N PRO A 6 -18.94 -16.41 1.64
CA PRO A 6 -18.25 -15.23 1.12
C PRO A 6 -17.18 -15.67 0.13
N PRO A 7 -16.99 -14.94 -0.98
CA PRO A 7 -15.92 -15.27 -1.92
C PRO A 7 -14.57 -15.26 -1.19
N LYS A 8 -13.71 -16.20 -1.57
CA LYS A 8 -12.34 -16.28 -1.06
C LYS A 8 -11.58 -15.08 -1.64
N ILE A 9 -10.97 -14.28 -0.78
CA ILE A 9 -10.08 -13.17 -1.19
C ILE A 9 -8.74 -13.80 -1.59
N ASN A 10 -8.54 -13.95 -2.89
CA ASN A 10 -7.36 -14.55 -3.51
C ASN A 10 -7.04 -13.78 -4.81
N GLN A 11 -6.03 -14.21 -5.55
CA GLN A 11 -5.65 -13.59 -6.82
C GLN A 11 -6.83 -13.41 -7.79
N GLN A 12 -7.63 -14.47 -8.00
CA GLN A 12 -8.77 -14.43 -8.91
C GLN A 12 -9.82 -13.38 -8.48
N PHE A 13 -10.04 -13.20 -7.18
CA PHE A 13 -10.94 -12.15 -6.67
C PHE A 13 -10.49 -10.75 -7.12
N TRP A 14 -9.18 -10.48 -7.05
CA TRP A 14 -8.63 -9.20 -7.47
C TRP A 14 -8.60 -9.07 -9.00
N ASP A 15 -8.19 -10.11 -9.74
CA ASP A 15 -8.22 -10.11 -11.21
C ASP A 15 -9.63 -9.79 -11.72
N ASP A 16 -10.67 -10.40 -11.16
CA ASP A 16 -12.08 -10.14 -11.53
C ASP A 16 -12.48 -8.68 -11.28
N LEU A 17 -11.99 -8.05 -10.22
CA LEU A 17 -12.27 -6.65 -9.93
C LEU A 17 -11.57 -5.72 -10.94
N PHE A 18 -10.31 -5.95 -11.26
CA PHE A 18 -9.57 -5.19 -12.27
C PHE A 18 -10.19 -5.34 -13.67
N VAL A 19 -10.49 -6.57 -14.11
CA VAL A 19 -11.16 -6.84 -15.39
C VAL A 19 -12.52 -6.15 -15.49
N SER A 20 -13.31 -6.17 -14.42
CA SER A 20 -14.64 -5.55 -14.42
C SER A 20 -14.63 -4.03 -14.22
N GLY A 21 -13.47 -3.40 -13.98
CA GLY A 21 -13.36 -1.98 -13.67
C GLY A 21 -13.99 -1.57 -12.32
N ARG A 22 -14.26 -2.54 -11.45
CA ARG A 22 -14.85 -2.28 -10.12
C ARG A 22 -13.76 -2.04 -9.08
N MET A 23 -13.16 -0.86 -9.13
CA MET A 23 -12.05 -0.46 -8.27
C MET A 23 -12.42 0.75 -7.40
N PRO A 24 -13.30 0.62 -6.39
CA PRO A 24 -13.74 1.75 -5.58
C PRO A 24 -12.63 2.41 -4.76
N TRP A 25 -11.47 1.75 -4.62
CA TRP A 25 -10.27 2.27 -3.98
C TRP A 25 -9.38 3.10 -4.90
N ASP A 26 -9.64 3.07 -6.22
CA ASP A 26 -8.81 3.74 -7.21
C ASP A 26 -9.11 5.25 -7.24
N CYS A 27 -8.07 6.06 -7.04
CA CYS A 27 -8.15 7.52 -7.16
C CYS A 27 -7.76 8.03 -8.54
N SER A 28 -7.35 7.15 -9.46
CA SER A 28 -6.93 7.43 -10.84
C SER A 28 -5.82 8.49 -10.96
N LYS A 29 -5.06 8.70 -9.89
CA LYS A 29 -3.96 9.68 -9.80
C LYS A 29 -3.06 9.35 -8.60
N THR A 30 -1.88 9.94 -8.58
CA THR A 30 -1.03 9.97 -7.38
C THR A 30 -1.69 10.87 -6.32
N PRO A 31 -1.88 10.38 -5.07
CA PRO A 31 -2.48 11.16 -4.00
C PRO A 31 -1.66 12.39 -3.61
N GLU A 32 -2.35 13.46 -3.16
CA GLU A 32 -1.72 14.76 -2.92
C GLU A 32 -0.72 14.75 -1.75
N GLU A 33 -1.03 14.04 -0.65
CA GLU A 33 -0.09 13.96 0.48
C GLU A 33 1.24 13.29 0.11
N LEU A 34 1.22 12.28 -0.78
CA LEU A 34 2.47 11.71 -1.29
C LEU A 34 3.27 12.74 -2.08
N LYS A 35 2.64 13.52 -2.98
CA LYS A 35 3.33 14.56 -3.74
C LYS A 35 3.95 15.62 -2.81
N HIS A 36 3.20 16.05 -1.80
CA HIS A 36 3.69 16.99 -0.79
C HIS A 36 4.87 16.39 -0.01
N TYR A 37 4.78 15.11 0.36
CA TYR A 37 5.82 14.41 1.10
C TYR A 37 7.10 14.27 0.28
N LEU A 38 7.02 13.87 -0.99
CA LEU A 38 8.17 13.78 -1.89
C LEU A 38 8.89 15.12 -2.02
N ASN A 39 8.15 16.21 -2.16
CA ASN A 39 8.73 17.56 -2.31
C ASN A 39 9.44 18.09 -1.05
N ARG A 40 9.06 17.63 0.16
CA ARG A 40 9.58 18.21 1.41
C ARG A 40 10.54 17.30 2.18
N SER A 41 10.47 15.98 2.01
CA SER A 41 11.07 15.06 2.98
C SER A 41 12.06 14.07 2.37
N LEU A 42 11.92 13.69 1.10
CA LEU A 42 12.83 12.75 0.44
C LEU A 42 13.81 13.50 -0.48
N ASN A 43 14.79 14.17 0.12
CA ASN A 43 15.73 15.04 -0.61
C ASN A 43 16.94 14.30 -1.22
N ALA A 44 17.09 13.00 -0.97
CA ALA A 44 18.15 12.15 -1.53
C ALA A 44 17.51 10.92 -2.21
N PRO A 45 18.17 10.33 -3.23
CA PRO A 45 17.71 9.10 -3.84
C PRO A 45 17.49 8.01 -2.80
N GLN A 46 16.35 7.34 -2.85
CA GLN A 46 15.96 6.24 -1.97
C GLN A 46 15.55 5.03 -2.79
N SER A 47 15.75 3.84 -2.24
CA SER A 47 15.11 2.61 -2.75
C SER A 47 13.71 2.47 -2.16
N VAL A 48 12.71 2.37 -3.03
CA VAL A 48 11.29 2.38 -2.66
C VAL A 48 10.62 1.08 -3.06
N PHE A 49 9.89 0.46 -2.14
CA PHE A 49 9.03 -0.68 -2.42
C PHE A 49 7.56 -0.30 -2.26
N ILE A 50 6.75 -0.69 -3.25
CA ILE A 50 5.30 -0.47 -3.25
C ILE A 50 4.60 -1.83 -3.32
N PRO A 51 4.24 -2.44 -2.17
CA PRO A 51 3.53 -3.72 -2.13
C PRO A 51 2.04 -3.55 -2.49
N GLY A 52 1.48 -4.51 -3.25
CA GLY A 52 0.08 -4.46 -3.67
C GLY A 52 -0.24 -3.21 -4.47
N CYS A 53 0.61 -2.90 -5.46
CA CYS A 53 0.64 -1.59 -6.12
C CYS A 53 -0.59 -1.27 -6.98
N GLY A 54 -1.43 -2.27 -7.31
CA GLY A 54 -2.61 -2.05 -8.15
C GLY A 54 -2.26 -1.36 -9.48
N ALA A 55 -2.91 -0.22 -9.77
CA ALA A 55 -2.66 0.58 -10.97
C ALA A 55 -1.35 1.40 -10.93
N ALA A 56 -0.66 1.45 -9.77
CA ALA A 56 0.70 1.97 -9.59
C ALA A 56 0.93 3.44 -10.04
N TYR A 57 -0.05 4.32 -9.86
CA TYR A 57 0.05 5.75 -10.26
C TYR A 57 1.21 6.48 -9.58
N GLU A 58 1.65 6.02 -8.42
CA GLU A 58 2.70 6.64 -7.61
C GLU A 58 4.10 6.40 -8.17
N VAL A 59 4.30 5.34 -8.96
CA VAL A 59 5.61 4.94 -9.51
C VAL A 59 6.25 6.07 -10.27
N SER A 60 5.53 6.74 -11.18
CA SER A 60 6.08 7.84 -11.98
C SER A 60 6.59 8.98 -11.09
N HIS A 61 5.83 9.36 -10.05
CA HIS A 61 6.22 10.45 -9.15
C HIS A 61 7.47 10.12 -8.33
N PHE A 62 7.59 8.89 -7.85
CA PHE A 62 8.81 8.46 -7.16
C PHE A 62 10.02 8.47 -8.11
N VAL A 63 9.89 7.92 -9.31
CA VAL A 63 11.00 7.86 -10.29
C VAL A 63 11.40 9.28 -10.74
N GLU A 64 10.43 10.14 -11.06
CA GLU A 64 10.68 11.54 -11.45
C GLU A 64 11.28 12.38 -10.32
N SER A 65 11.04 11.98 -9.06
CA SER A 65 11.70 12.57 -7.88
C SER A 65 13.10 11.99 -7.61
N GLY A 66 13.59 11.08 -8.47
CA GLY A 66 14.96 10.55 -8.41
C GLY A 66 15.12 9.29 -7.55
N HIS A 67 14.02 8.62 -7.18
CA HIS A 67 14.04 7.39 -6.39
C HIS A 67 14.08 6.13 -7.28
N ASP A 68 14.69 5.04 -6.78
CA ASP A 68 14.63 3.74 -7.42
C ASP A 68 13.44 2.94 -6.87
N VAL A 69 12.54 2.49 -7.75
CA VAL A 69 11.25 1.93 -7.37
C VAL A 69 11.12 0.49 -7.81
N ILE A 70 10.62 -0.35 -6.90
CA ILE A 70 10.03 -1.65 -7.23
C ILE A 70 8.59 -1.63 -6.73
N ALA A 71 7.64 -1.81 -7.65
CA ALA A 71 6.23 -1.98 -7.34
C ALA A 71 5.82 -3.42 -7.65
N MET A 72 5.06 -4.07 -6.77
CA MET A 72 4.70 -5.48 -6.95
C MET A 72 3.22 -5.69 -6.66
N ASP A 73 2.57 -6.47 -7.52
CA ASP A 73 1.23 -6.96 -7.29
C ASP A 73 1.14 -8.42 -7.71
N TYR A 74 0.31 -9.22 -7.02
CA TYR A 74 0.12 -10.61 -7.40
C TYR A 74 -1.02 -10.81 -8.39
N SER A 75 -1.86 -9.78 -8.62
CA SER A 75 -2.87 -9.77 -9.68
C SER A 75 -2.21 -9.48 -11.04
N ALA A 76 -2.33 -10.40 -11.98
CA ALA A 76 -1.81 -10.19 -13.34
C ALA A 76 -2.54 -9.04 -14.03
N GLU A 77 -3.82 -8.84 -13.76
CA GLU A 77 -4.62 -7.78 -14.34
C GLU A 77 -4.26 -6.40 -13.78
N ALA A 78 -3.94 -6.33 -12.47
CA ALA A 78 -3.38 -5.11 -11.87
C ALA A 78 -2.05 -4.73 -12.53
N VAL A 79 -1.13 -5.69 -12.67
CA VAL A 79 0.18 -5.47 -13.31
C VAL A 79 0.03 -5.05 -14.77
N ASN A 80 -0.89 -5.66 -15.53
CA ASN A 80 -1.17 -5.28 -16.92
C ASN A 80 -1.68 -3.85 -17.01
N LEU A 81 -2.63 -3.48 -16.14
CA LEU A 81 -3.15 -2.11 -16.06
C LEU A 81 -2.03 -1.11 -15.72
N ALA A 82 -1.25 -1.38 -14.67
CA ALA A 82 -0.14 -0.54 -14.26
C ALA A 82 0.87 -0.32 -15.38
N LYS A 83 1.32 -1.38 -16.04
CA LYS A 83 2.26 -1.29 -17.14
C LYS A 83 1.71 -0.50 -18.34
N SER A 84 0.42 -0.63 -18.65
CA SER A 84 -0.21 0.12 -19.72
C SER A 84 -0.24 1.63 -19.49
N GLN A 85 -0.27 2.06 -18.21
CA GLN A 85 -0.33 3.47 -17.81
C GLN A 85 1.05 4.11 -17.64
N LEU A 86 2.04 3.33 -17.20
CA LEU A 86 3.36 3.84 -16.81
C LEU A 86 4.32 4.08 -17.98
N GLY A 87 4.01 3.59 -19.18
CA GLY A 87 4.83 3.84 -20.35
C GLY A 87 6.30 3.44 -20.15
N GLN A 88 7.19 4.41 -20.13
CA GLN A 88 8.63 4.19 -19.95
C GLN A 88 9.03 3.61 -18.59
N TYR A 89 8.17 3.67 -17.57
CA TYR A 89 8.42 3.16 -16.21
C TYR A 89 7.78 1.79 -15.96
N GLN A 90 7.27 1.11 -16.99
CA GLN A 90 6.60 -0.19 -16.88
C GLN A 90 7.49 -1.31 -16.31
N ASP A 91 8.80 -1.21 -16.47
CA ASP A 91 9.80 -2.14 -15.93
C ASP A 91 9.91 -2.09 -14.40
N LYS A 92 9.39 -1.03 -13.77
CA LYS A 92 9.33 -0.88 -12.31
C LYS A 92 8.24 -1.73 -11.65
N VAL A 93 7.31 -2.30 -12.46
CA VAL A 93 6.19 -3.11 -11.96
C VAL A 93 6.43 -4.60 -12.21
N MET A 94 6.34 -5.38 -11.15
CA MET A 94 6.57 -6.83 -11.15
C MET A 94 5.30 -7.59 -10.77
N LEU A 95 5.06 -8.72 -11.45
CA LEU A 95 4.07 -9.70 -11.01
C LEU A 95 4.72 -10.60 -9.95
N GLY A 96 4.12 -10.68 -8.77
CA GLY A 96 4.63 -11.55 -7.71
C GLY A 96 3.86 -11.44 -6.40
N ASP A 97 4.08 -12.43 -5.54
CA ASP A 97 3.60 -12.41 -4.17
C ASP A 97 4.62 -11.72 -3.27
N VAL A 98 4.23 -10.60 -2.66
CA VAL A 98 5.10 -9.77 -1.81
C VAL A 98 5.60 -10.52 -0.57
N PHE A 99 4.83 -11.49 -0.07
CA PHE A 99 5.19 -12.26 1.12
C PHE A 99 6.28 -13.29 0.84
N GLY A 100 6.25 -13.89 -0.36
CA GLY A 100 7.27 -14.85 -0.83
C GLY A 100 8.46 -14.21 -1.54
N ALA A 101 8.42 -12.90 -1.79
CA ALA A 101 9.48 -12.24 -2.55
C ALA A 101 10.77 -12.10 -1.75
N GLU A 102 11.89 -12.41 -2.43
CA GLU A 102 13.23 -12.20 -1.90
C GLU A 102 13.90 -11.04 -2.64
N PHE A 103 14.47 -10.12 -1.89
CA PHE A 103 15.19 -8.97 -2.42
C PHE A 103 16.66 -9.02 -1.95
N SER A 104 17.58 -8.63 -2.82
CA SER A 104 19.01 -8.65 -2.52
C SER A 104 19.45 -7.61 -1.50
N GLN A 105 18.67 -6.54 -1.35
CA GLN A 105 18.91 -5.44 -0.42
C GLN A 105 17.60 -4.99 0.24
N PRO A 106 17.64 -4.46 1.45
CA PRO A 106 16.48 -3.80 2.06
C PRO A 106 16.13 -2.51 1.31
N PHE A 107 14.93 -2.00 1.57
CA PHE A 107 14.43 -0.75 1.00
C PHE A 107 14.53 0.39 2.02
N ASP A 108 14.88 1.58 1.57
CA ASP A 108 14.87 2.78 2.43
C ASP A 108 13.46 3.20 2.80
N VAL A 109 12.51 2.98 1.87
CA VAL A 109 11.10 3.37 2.01
C VAL A 109 10.20 2.23 1.55
N ILE A 110 9.18 1.89 2.34
CA ILE A 110 8.01 1.13 1.88
C ILE A 110 6.82 2.08 1.84
N TYR A 111 6.20 2.19 0.67
CA TYR A 111 5.01 3.02 0.48
C TYR A 111 3.75 2.17 0.52
N GLU A 112 2.86 2.50 1.45
CA GLU A 112 1.60 1.80 1.71
C GLU A 112 0.42 2.63 1.22
N ARG A 113 -0.43 2.03 0.38
CA ARG A 113 -1.74 2.60 0.08
C ARG A 113 -2.79 1.53 -0.15
N ALA A 114 -3.64 1.35 0.85
CA ALA A 114 -4.76 0.41 0.82
C ALA A 114 -4.39 -1.09 0.69
N PHE A 115 -3.10 -1.46 0.68
CA PHE A 115 -2.69 -2.85 0.62
C PHE A 115 -3.01 -3.59 1.93
N LEU A 116 -2.66 -3.02 3.09
CA LEU A 116 -3.06 -3.60 4.38
C LEU A 116 -4.58 -3.74 4.49
N ALA A 117 -5.33 -2.73 4.02
CA ALA A 117 -6.79 -2.76 4.01
C ALA A 117 -7.38 -3.79 3.02
N ALA A 118 -6.61 -4.23 2.03
CA ALA A 118 -6.97 -5.29 1.10
C ALA A 118 -6.77 -6.70 1.66
N LEU A 119 -5.86 -6.85 2.63
CA LEU A 119 -5.49 -8.13 3.23
C LEU A 119 -6.50 -8.59 4.29
N PRO A 120 -6.94 -9.86 4.27
CA PRO A 120 -7.64 -10.44 5.40
C PRO A 120 -6.86 -10.25 6.70
N ARG A 121 -7.58 -10.02 7.81
CA ARG A 121 -6.95 -9.68 9.11
C ARG A 121 -5.99 -10.75 9.64
N GLU A 122 -6.22 -12.00 9.28
CA GLU A 122 -5.32 -13.13 9.59
C GLU A 122 -3.93 -13.02 8.95
N MET A 123 -3.78 -12.21 7.90
CA MET A 123 -2.49 -11.95 7.22
C MET A 123 -1.75 -10.73 7.78
N TRP A 124 -2.33 -9.99 8.72
CA TRP A 124 -1.75 -8.73 9.16
C TRP A 124 -0.45 -8.90 9.95
N ASP A 125 -0.33 -9.97 10.74
CA ASP A 125 0.94 -10.26 11.44
C ASP A 125 2.07 -10.55 10.44
N GLU A 126 1.76 -11.25 9.35
CA GLU A 126 2.70 -11.51 8.26
C GLU A 126 3.07 -10.22 7.52
N TYR A 127 2.09 -9.33 7.28
CA TYR A 127 2.34 -8.01 6.71
C TYR A 127 3.32 -7.19 7.56
N PHE A 128 3.08 -7.05 8.87
CA PHE A 128 3.98 -6.28 9.73
C PHE A 128 5.36 -6.91 9.85
N ALA A 129 5.46 -8.24 9.88
CA ALA A 129 6.74 -8.96 9.85
C ALA A 129 7.49 -8.71 8.52
N MET A 130 6.80 -8.67 7.39
CA MET A 130 7.38 -8.32 6.08
C MET A 130 7.92 -6.88 6.09
N ILE A 131 7.15 -5.90 6.56
CA ILE A 131 7.59 -4.49 6.67
C ILE A 131 8.86 -4.40 7.53
N GLU A 132 8.87 -5.06 8.69
CA GLU A 132 10.03 -5.06 9.57
C GLU A 132 11.27 -5.71 8.92
N ARG A 133 11.10 -6.81 8.21
CA ARG A 133 12.18 -7.51 7.51
C ARG A 133 12.79 -6.71 6.37
N LEU A 134 11.96 -5.99 5.62
CA LEU A 134 12.37 -5.29 4.40
C LEU A 134 12.94 -3.89 4.65
N LEU A 135 12.69 -3.28 5.80
CA LEU A 135 13.26 -1.97 6.16
C LEU A 135 14.53 -2.14 7.00
N PRO A 136 15.60 -1.38 6.72
CA PRO A 136 16.76 -1.27 7.62
C PRO A 136 16.42 -0.37 8.82
N SER A 137 17.34 -0.25 9.81
CA SER A 137 17.23 0.80 10.82
C SER A 137 17.20 2.19 10.15
N ASN A 138 16.34 3.07 10.63
CA ASN A 138 15.97 4.37 10.06
C ASN A 138 15.17 4.30 8.74
N GLY A 139 14.88 3.11 8.19
CA GLY A 139 13.97 2.96 7.04
C GLY A 139 12.55 3.40 7.37
N LEU A 140 11.80 3.80 6.37
CA LEU A 140 10.50 4.46 6.52
C LEU A 140 9.35 3.60 5.96
N LEU A 141 8.30 3.45 6.76
CA LEU A 141 6.98 3.03 6.29
C LEU A 141 6.13 4.30 6.15
N VAL A 142 5.75 4.62 4.92
CA VAL A 142 5.07 5.87 4.56
C VAL A 142 3.78 5.55 3.85
N GLY A 143 2.67 6.18 4.21
CA GLY A 143 1.47 6.00 3.40
C GLY A 143 0.14 6.25 4.10
N TYR A 144 -0.89 5.62 3.55
CA TYR A 144 -2.28 5.82 3.92
C TYR A 144 -2.83 4.59 4.63
N PHE A 145 -3.29 4.78 5.85
CA PHE A 145 -3.86 3.72 6.67
C PHE A 145 -5.35 3.95 6.87
N VAL A 146 -6.15 2.90 6.67
CA VAL A 146 -7.60 2.97 6.79
C VAL A 146 -8.02 2.60 8.21
N ILE A 147 -8.52 3.58 8.97
CA ILE A 147 -8.83 3.45 10.40
C ILE A 147 -10.31 3.70 10.63
N SER A 148 -11.01 2.77 11.27
CA SER A 148 -12.43 2.94 11.66
C SER A 148 -12.83 1.98 12.76
N ASP A 149 -13.37 2.51 13.85
CA ASP A 149 -13.87 1.69 14.98
C ASP A 149 -15.25 1.10 14.69
N ASP A 150 -16.04 1.76 13.85
CA ASP A 150 -17.42 1.37 13.57
C ASP A 150 -17.58 0.48 12.33
N TYR A 151 -16.65 0.60 11.36
CA TYR A 151 -16.73 -0.16 10.11
C TYR A 151 -16.38 -1.62 10.32
N ARG A 152 -17.28 -2.50 9.89
CA ARG A 152 -17.12 -3.96 9.91
C ARG A 152 -17.50 -4.51 8.55
N SER A 153 -16.61 -5.24 7.93
CA SER A 153 -16.86 -5.89 6.65
C SER A 153 -16.28 -7.29 6.62
N ARG A 154 -16.91 -8.15 5.83
CA ARG A 154 -16.37 -9.45 5.43
C ARG A 154 -15.53 -9.36 4.16
N PHE A 155 -15.44 -8.18 3.57
CA PHE A 155 -14.72 -7.85 2.35
C PHE A 155 -13.87 -6.62 2.55
N PRO A 156 -12.83 -6.42 1.73
CA PRO A 156 -12.07 -5.18 1.75
C PRO A 156 -12.97 -3.93 1.55
N PRO A 157 -12.65 -2.81 2.20
CA PRO A 157 -11.46 -2.61 3.02
C PRO A 157 -11.62 -3.18 4.44
N PHE A 158 -10.55 -3.81 4.95
CA PHE A 158 -10.43 -4.17 6.36
C PHE A 158 -9.78 -3.01 7.12
N CYS A 159 -10.53 -2.41 8.03
CA CYS A 159 -10.04 -1.23 8.75
C CYS A 159 -9.26 -1.59 10.02
N LEU A 160 -8.20 -0.84 10.27
CA LEU A 160 -7.55 -0.76 11.58
C LEU A 160 -8.52 -0.16 12.60
N ARG A 161 -8.33 -0.51 13.88
CA ARG A 161 -8.94 0.19 14.99
C ARG A 161 -8.07 1.37 15.41
N SER A 162 -8.68 2.34 16.10
CA SER A 162 -7.92 3.41 16.75
C SER A 162 -6.86 2.82 17.67
N GLY A 163 -5.61 3.25 17.52
CA GLY A 163 -4.46 2.76 18.28
C GLY A 163 -3.94 1.37 17.89
N GLU A 164 -4.53 0.67 16.92
CA GLU A 164 -4.10 -0.68 16.56
C GLU A 164 -2.76 -0.67 15.81
N ILE A 165 -2.54 0.29 14.92
CA ILE A 165 -1.26 0.39 14.20
C ILE A 165 -0.11 0.74 15.15
N GLU A 166 -0.35 1.60 16.13
CA GLU A 166 0.61 1.92 17.18
C GLU A 166 0.97 0.68 17.99
N GLN A 167 -0.02 -0.15 18.36
CA GLN A 167 0.23 -1.39 19.08
C GLN A 167 1.09 -2.37 18.27
N LYS A 168 0.93 -2.43 16.95
CA LYS A 168 1.71 -3.28 16.06
C LYS A 168 3.13 -2.77 15.83
N LEU A 169 3.33 -1.46 15.73
CA LEU A 169 4.60 -0.88 15.31
C LEU A 169 5.46 -0.33 16.47
N ALA A 170 4.88 0.06 17.60
CA ALA A 170 5.59 0.82 18.66
C ALA A 170 6.83 0.13 19.23
N ALA A 171 6.91 -1.21 19.18
CA ALA A 171 8.10 -1.92 19.64
C ALA A 171 9.35 -1.56 18.81
N ASN A 172 9.20 -1.51 17.47
CA ASN A 172 10.31 -1.41 16.54
C ASN A 172 10.30 -0.14 15.67
N PHE A 173 9.27 0.72 15.81
CA PHE A 173 9.12 1.94 15.02
C PHE A 173 8.77 3.15 15.90
N HIS A 174 9.07 4.35 15.38
CA HIS A 174 8.61 5.63 15.89
C HIS A 174 7.65 6.27 14.88
N LEU A 175 6.49 6.75 15.35
CA LEU A 175 5.64 7.62 14.52
C LEU A 175 6.29 8.98 14.39
N ILE A 176 6.62 9.38 13.14
CA ILE A 176 7.24 10.68 12.86
C ILE A 176 6.18 11.70 12.47
N GLU A 177 5.20 11.27 11.68
CA GLU A 177 4.19 12.15 11.11
C GLU A 177 2.83 11.44 11.07
N SER A 178 1.77 12.20 11.35
CA SER A 178 0.39 11.75 11.18
C SER A 178 -0.48 12.95 10.81
N ALA A 179 -1.28 12.81 9.75
CA ALA A 179 -2.19 13.85 9.27
C ALA A 179 -3.48 13.24 8.70
N PRO A 180 -4.63 13.92 8.82
CA PRO A 180 -5.86 13.51 8.17
C PRO A 180 -5.73 13.67 6.65
N VAL A 181 -6.33 12.74 5.89
CA VAL A 181 -6.38 12.79 4.43
C VAL A 181 -7.63 13.54 3.98
N THR A 182 -7.47 14.44 3.02
CA THR A 182 -8.57 15.32 2.54
C THR A 182 -9.11 14.92 1.16
N ASP A 183 -8.33 14.16 0.36
CA ASP A 183 -8.67 13.76 -1.01
C ASP A 183 -8.98 12.25 -1.15
N SER A 184 -9.45 11.63 -0.07
CA SER A 184 -9.85 10.22 -0.05
C SER A 184 -10.97 9.92 -1.05
N VAL A 185 -10.88 8.76 -1.70
CA VAL A 185 -12.01 8.20 -2.45
C VAL A 185 -13.16 7.83 -1.51
N ASP A 186 -14.38 7.73 -2.05
CA ASP A 186 -15.58 7.57 -1.23
C ASP A 186 -15.56 6.38 -0.27
N VAL A 187 -14.98 5.25 -0.68
CA VAL A 187 -14.87 4.04 0.17
C VAL A 187 -14.00 4.26 1.40
N PHE A 188 -13.03 5.17 1.34
CA PHE A 188 -12.11 5.50 2.42
C PHE A 188 -12.42 6.84 3.13
N LYS A 189 -13.35 7.62 2.59
CA LYS A 189 -13.65 8.97 3.08
C LYS A 189 -13.87 9.00 4.59
N GLY A 190 -13.09 9.86 5.26
CA GLY A 190 -13.12 10.02 6.73
C GLY A 190 -12.50 8.87 7.52
N LYS A 191 -11.82 7.93 6.84
CA LYS A 191 -11.15 6.77 7.45
C LYS A 191 -9.67 6.70 7.12
N GLU A 192 -9.19 7.37 6.07
CA GLU A 192 -7.78 7.39 5.74
C GLU A 192 -7.01 8.37 6.61
N GLN A 193 -5.84 7.95 7.04
CA GLN A 193 -4.87 8.77 7.73
C GLN A 193 -3.50 8.58 7.08
N TRP A 194 -2.85 9.68 6.76
CA TRP A 194 -1.46 9.70 6.35
C TRP A 194 -0.58 9.47 7.57
N MET A 195 0.39 8.57 7.46
CA MET A 195 1.36 8.30 8.52
C MET A 195 2.75 8.05 7.96
N VAL A 196 3.76 8.46 8.72
CA VAL A 196 5.17 8.15 8.49
C VAL A 196 5.74 7.51 9.76
N TRP A 197 6.20 6.28 9.63
CA TRP A 197 6.82 5.50 10.68
C TRP A 197 8.28 5.24 10.35
N GLN A 198 9.19 5.48 11.29
CA GLN A 198 10.62 5.19 11.14
C GLN A 198 11.00 3.99 12.00
N LYS A 199 11.68 3.02 11.36
CA LYS A 199 12.24 1.87 12.08
C LYS A 199 13.39 2.34 12.98
N LYS A 200 13.42 1.81 14.21
CA LYS A 200 14.44 2.07 15.25
C LYS A 200 15.82 1.53 14.84
#